data_63e2b2d5b9341e376aa441e7705f80ca
#
_entry.id   63e2b2d5b9341e376aa441e7705f80ca
#
_cell.length_a   1.000
_cell.length_b   1.000
_cell.length_c   1.000
_cell.angle_alpha   90.00
_cell.angle_beta   90.00
_cell.angle_gamma   90.00
#
_symmetry.space_group_name_H-M   'P 1'
#
loop_
_entity.id
_entity.type
_entity.pdbx_description
1 polymer ?
#
loop_
_entity_poly.entity_id
_entity_poly.type
_entity_poly.pdbx_seq_one_letter_code
_entity_poly.pdbx_strand_id
1 'polypeptide(L)'
;MKTRGWFAAVLETKSLKFQILSRTLLVMSALLLLIGVFQYVFMQQFMFQNKAETIRNQLAALPPNVWLRAELGGDKNTSPFLPRQDFMRNNRQDNFGEGPRIFVPDLTIALIDDKGTYKLVSSQDEQSTLELDKEEYVRILQKRTKKQDHLIMNDSKGNEQLIVFHQIGGGEPDRSRGYQGLIQASTSTAPIKDVLLRQLLTFLFLSMLAMVIGLLGFLPVLRRTLVPLSNLVDTVKSIDSGNLNERFPDHQGQAEMDRLATSFNSMLERLEFSFEAEKEAKEQMRRFAADASHELRTPLTSIHGFLEVLLRGAYQQPEPLLKALKSMHGESVRINKLVEDLLLLARLDRTPSFHKTEVDMDDVLHEMEHQLRLLAGERAVTFLLEPETVCHCDPDKIKQVILNLFHNAVQHTHPETGEVRVSLTKTDAGVEIAVRDNGPGIAPEHIAHLFDRFYRIDSSRARRSGGAGLGLSITRSIVELHGGSIHVESTVGEGSAFIVRLPG
;
A
#
# COMPACT_ATOMS: atom_id res chain seq x y z
N MET A 1 15.44 9.42 -25.33
CA MET A 1 14.89 10.65 -24.74
C MET A 1 14.27 10.49 -23.33
N LYS A 2 13.92 9.29 -22.85
CA LYS A 2 13.30 9.03 -21.52
C LYS A 2 14.24 9.23 -20.29
N THR A 3 15.55 9.26 -20.47
CA THR A 3 16.52 9.39 -19.36
C THR A 3 16.70 10.81 -18.82
N ARG A 4 16.56 11.85 -19.64
CA ARG A 4 16.70 13.27 -19.22
C ARG A 4 15.55 13.72 -18.30
N GLY A 5 14.32 13.27 -18.54
CA GLY A 5 13.18 13.61 -17.68
C GLY A 5 13.22 12.96 -16.31
N TRP A 6 13.82 11.77 -16.20
CA TRP A 6 13.94 11.06 -14.93
C TRP A 6 14.93 11.75 -13.96
N PHE A 7 16.08 12.23 -14.45
CA PHE A 7 17.04 12.99 -13.63
C PHE A 7 16.46 14.30 -13.13
N ALA A 8 15.67 14.99 -13.94
CA ALA A 8 14.98 16.21 -13.52
C ALA A 8 13.96 15.94 -12.40
N ALA A 9 13.19 14.83 -12.50
CA ALA A 9 12.22 14.42 -11.49
C ALA A 9 12.87 13.90 -10.18
N VAL A 10 14.12 13.42 -10.23
CA VAL A 10 14.89 13.03 -9.03
C VAL A 10 15.39 14.26 -8.28
N LEU A 11 15.60 15.39 -8.95
CA LEU A 11 16.11 16.64 -8.36
C LEU A 11 15.00 17.54 -7.78
N GLU A 12 13.73 17.21 -7.97
CA GLU A 12 12.64 17.91 -7.28
C GLU A 12 12.68 17.63 -5.78
N THR A 13 12.94 18.65 -4.98
CA THR A 13 13.12 18.58 -3.51
C THR A 13 11.92 17.98 -2.76
N LYS A 14 10.72 18.03 -3.34
CA LYS A 14 9.49 17.40 -2.81
C LYS A 14 9.30 15.93 -3.25
N SER A 15 10.11 15.44 -4.18
CA SER A 15 10.01 14.04 -4.65
C SER A 15 10.47 13.06 -3.57
N LEU A 16 9.70 12.01 -3.33
CA LEU A 16 10.08 10.90 -2.45
C LEU A 16 11.44 10.30 -2.86
N LYS A 17 11.72 10.26 -4.17
CA LYS A 17 13.00 9.80 -4.75
C LYS A 17 14.17 10.63 -4.25
N PHE A 18 14.04 11.97 -4.27
CA PHE A 18 15.05 12.89 -3.76
C PHE A 18 15.25 12.75 -2.26
N GLN A 19 14.16 12.66 -1.50
CA GLN A 19 14.24 12.55 -0.04
C GLN A 19 14.95 11.26 0.41
N ILE A 20 14.64 10.12 -0.20
CA ILE A 20 15.30 8.86 0.11
C ILE A 20 16.78 8.93 -0.29
N LEU A 21 17.10 9.40 -1.52
CA LEU A 21 18.47 9.51 -2.01
C LEU A 21 19.31 10.45 -1.15
N SER A 22 18.81 11.64 -0.84
CA SER A 22 19.54 12.62 -0.03
C SER A 22 19.79 12.16 1.40
N ARG A 23 18.79 11.51 2.03
CA ARG A 23 18.95 10.95 3.37
C ARG A 23 19.95 9.80 3.42
N THR A 24 19.91 8.89 2.45
CA THR A 24 20.87 7.78 2.39
C THR A 24 22.29 8.27 2.13
N LEU A 25 22.49 9.24 1.23
CA LEU A 25 23.78 9.86 0.99
C LEU A 25 24.31 10.62 2.23
N LEU A 26 23.44 11.33 2.94
CA LEU A 26 23.81 12.03 4.16
C LEU A 26 24.26 11.07 5.26
N VAL A 27 23.50 9.99 5.50
CA VAL A 27 23.86 8.97 6.50
C VAL A 27 25.18 8.29 6.12
N MET A 28 25.36 7.92 4.85
CA MET A 28 26.58 7.29 4.37
C MET A 28 27.78 8.22 4.49
N SER A 29 27.63 9.51 4.15
CA SER A 29 28.67 10.53 4.30
C SER A 29 29.04 10.77 5.77
N ALA A 30 28.04 10.84 6.66
CA ALA A 30 28.26 11.02 8.10
C ALA A 30 29.00 9.81 8.72
N LEU A 31 28.66 8.60 8.29
CA LEU A 31 29.30 7.37 8.75
C LEU A 31 30.75 7.29 8.26
N LEU A 32 31.02 7.59 6.98
CA LEU A 32 32.36 7.63 6.42
C LEU A 32 33.22 8.70 7.13
N LEU A 33 32.66 9.87 7.40
CA LEU A 33 33.35 10.93 8.14
C LEU A 33 33.71 10.47 9.56
N LEU A 34 32.78 9.86 10.27
CA LEU A 34 33.00 9.33 11.63
C LEU A 34 34.10 8.26 11.63
N ILE A 35 34.06 7.32 10.68
CA ILE A 35 35.11 6.31 10.53
C ILE A 35 36.46 6.95 10.23
N GLY A 36 36.51 7.95 9.32
CA GLY A 36 37.74 8.65 8.94
C GLY A 36 38.37 9.39 10.12
N VAL A 37 37.57 10.12 10.88
CA VAL A 37 38.04 10.82 12.09
C VAL A 37 38.56 9.84 13.13
N PHE A 38 37.80 8.78 13.41
CA PHE A 38 38.20 7.75 14.37
C PHE A 38 39.49 7.07 13.93
N GLN A 39 39.60 6.68 12.67
CA GLN A 39 40.80 6.03 12.10
C GLN A 39 42.02 6.95 12.17
N TYR A 40 41.86 8.25 11.84
CA TYR A 40 42.97 9.22 11.90
C TYR A 40 43.46 9.42 13.32
N VAL A 41 42.58 9.66 14.29
CA VAL A 41 42.93 9.86 15.71
C VAL A 41 43.59 8.61 16.30
N PHE A 42 43.00 7.45 16.06
CA PHE A 42 43.56 6.17 16.55
C PHE A 42 44.92 5.90 15.95
N MET A 43 45.09 6.07 14.63
CA MET A 43 46.36 5.81 13.95
C MET A 43 47.43 6.80 14.36
N GLN A 44 47.10 8.07 14.53
CA GLN A 44 48.01 9.09 15.05
C GLN A 44 48.52 8.67 16.45
N GLN A 45 47.65 8.35 17.37
CA GLN A 45 48.05 7.91 18.71
C GLN A 45 48.90 6.64 18.70
N PHE A 46 48.48 5.66 17.88
CA PHE A 46 49.20 4.41 17.72
C PHE A 46 50.62 4.60 17.16
N MET A 47 50.79 5.43 16.12
CA MET A 47 52.10 5.69 15.48
C MET A 47 53.05 6.40 16.45
N PHE A 48 52.55 7.42 17.18
CA PHE A 48 53.41 8.12 18.16
C PHE A 48 53.82 7.21 19.32
N GLN A 49 52.89 6.42 19.86
CA GLN A 49 53.18 5.48 20.94
C GLN A 49 54.17 4.39 20.50
N ASN A 50 53.95 3.79 19.33
CA ASN A 50 54.81 2.74 18.79
C ASN A 50 56.22 3.25 18.51
N LYS A 51 56.36 4.48 17.94
CA LYS A 51 57.68 5.10 17.72
C LYS A 51 58.35 5.40 19.03
N ALA A 52 57.64 5.94 20.02
CA ALA A 52 58.20 6.21 21.35
C ALA A 52 58.67 4.94 22.07
N GLU A 53 57.88 3.84 21.96
CA GLU A 53 58.25 2.55 22.53
C GLU A 53 59.50 1.94 21.82
N THR A 54 59.53 2.05 20.49
CA THR A 54 60.70 1.60 19.69
C THR A 54 61.97 2.35 20.12
N ILE A 55 61.91 3.69 20.26
CA ILE A 55 63.06 4.48 20.74
C ILE A 55 63.47 4.05 22.14
N ARG A 56 62.49 3.88 23.06
CA ARG A 56 62.77 3.47 24.42
C ARG A 56 63.48 2.10 24.50
N ASN A 57 63.00 1.14 23.70
CA ASN A 57 63.61 -0.20 23.62
C ASN A 57 65.03 -0.14 23.02
N GLN A 58 65.27 0.75 22.04
CA GLN A 58 66.62 0.97 21.50
C GLN A 58 67.57 1.56 22.55
N LEU A 59 67.07 2.57 23.35
CA LEU A 59 67.83 3.15 24.41
C LEU A 59 68.14 2.16 25.55
N ALA A 60 67.17 1.32 25.91
CA ALA A 60 67.32 0.30 26.94
C ALA A 60 68.29 -0.85 26.56
N ALA A 61 68.43 -1.11 25.24
CA ALA A 61 69.36 -2.10 24.74
C ALA A 61 70.85 -1.66 24.75
N LEU A 62 71.07 -0.37 24.96
CA LEU A 62 72.43 0.18 25.00
C LEU A 62 73.10 -0.14 26.35
N PRO A 63 74.35 -0.71 26.36
CA PRO A 63 75.00 -1.04 27.63
C PRO A 63 75.34 0.19 28.47
N PRO A 64 75.23 0.12 29.81
CA PRO A 64 75.44 1.26 30.73
C PRO A 64 76.80 1.95 30.61
N ASN A 65 77.82 1.21 30.24
CA ASN A 65 79.24 1.73 30.08
C ASN A 65 79.37 2.72 28.88
N VAL A 66 78.41 2.68 27.92
CA VAL A 66 78.41 3.64 26.82
C VAL A 66 78.04 5.02 27.30
N TRP A 67 77.08 5.12 28.21
CA TRP A 67 76.65 6.37 28.82
C TRP A 67 77.67 6.98 29.77
N LEU A 68 78.42 6.15 30.54
CA LEU A 68 79.48 6.58 31.41
C LEU A 68 80.63 7.18 30.63
N ARG A 69 81.02 6.62 29.47
CA ARG A 69 82.06 7.15 28.57
C ARG A 69 81.68 8.46 27.95
N ALA A 70 80.37 8.66 27.60
CA ALA A 70 79.90 9.91 27.04
C ALA A 70 79.91 11.04 28.08
N GLU A 71 79.76 10.75 29.36
CA GLU A 71 79.85 11.72 30.45
C GLU A 71 81.29 12.13 30.77
N LEU A 72 82.24 11.18 30.86
CA LEU A 72 83.62 11.43 31.27
C LEU A 72 84.50 12.22 30.27
N GLY A 73 83.85 12.71 29.17
CA GLY A 73 84.54 13.65 28.30
C GLY A 73 85.80 13.17 27.66
N GLY A 74 85.77 11.97 27.08
CA GLY A 74 86.79 11.56 26.13
C GLY A 74 86.93 12.56 25.02
N ASP A 75 88.18 12.87 24.74
CA ASP A 75 88.66 13.85 23.75
C ASP A 75 87.68 14.35 22.70
N LYS A 76 87.65 15.63 22.43
CA LYS A 76 86.68 16.30 21.59
C LYS A 76 86.53 15.79 20.13
N ASN A 77 87.34 14.77 19.78
CA ASN A 77 87.42 14.15 18.43
C ASN A 77 86.88 12.71 18.33
N THR A 78 86.37 12.13 19.39
CA THR A 78 85.81 10.78 19.34
C THR A 78 84.41 10.71 19.90
N SER A 79 83.45 11.24 19.10
CA SER A 79 82.07 10.91 19.36
C SER A 79 81.85 9.40 19.25
N PRO A 80 81.22 8.74 20.23
CA PRO A 80 80.91 7.33 20.12
C PRO A 80 79.83 7.03 19.05
N PHE A 81 79.38 8.06 18.35
CA PHE A 81 78.29 8.03 17.35
C PHE A 81 78.77 8.71 16.06
N LEU A 82 79.63 8.11 15.23
CA LEU A 82 80.04 8.66 13.92
C LEU A 82 79.18 8.10 12.80
N PRO A 83 78.85 8.96 11.77
CA PRO A 83 78.11 8.50 10.59
C PRO A 83 78.97 7.45 9.79
N ARG A 84 78.23 6.51 9.19
CA ARG A 84 78.78 5.38 8.45
C ARG A 84 79.72 5.71 7.26
N GLN A 85 79.74 6.97 6.82
CA GLN A 85 80.50 7.37 5.62
C GLN A 85 82.02 7.36 5.80
N ASP A 86 82.58 7.44 7.02
CA ASP A 86 84.04 7.46 7.24
C ASP A 86 84.65 6.06 7.42
N PHE A 87 83.88 5.02 7.35
CA PHE A 87 84.35 3.64 7.62
C PHE A 87 85.24 3.00 6.53
N MET A 88 85.35 3.60 5.34
CA MET A 88 86.05 2.97 4.22
C MET A 88 87.51 3.48 4.03
N ARG A 89 88.04 4.40 4.84
CA ARG A 89 89.31 5.06 4.45
C ARG A 89 90.54 4.82 5.33
N ASN A 90 90.50 4.17 6.51
CA ASN A 90 91.70 3.89 7.27
C ASN A 90 91.69 2.50 7.92
N ASN A 91 92.18 1.53 7.20
CA ASN A 91 92.57 0.23 7.76
C ASN A 91 94.08 0.09 7.74
N ARG A 92 94.74 0.51 8.82
CA ARG A 92 96.01 -0.06 9.28
C ARG A 92 96.37 0.47 10.65
N GLN A 93 96.51 -0.50 11.56
CA GLN A 93 97.28 -0.46 12.82
C GLN A 93 96.77 0.59 13.83
N ASP A 94 95.96 0.11 14.80
CA ASP A 94 96.31 0.15 16.22
C ASP A 94 95.33 -0.70 17.04
N ASN A 95 95.91 -1.74 17.69
CA ASN A 95 95.25 -2.62 18.65
C ASN A 95 94.97 -1.87 19.97
N PHE A 96 93.87 -1.12 20.08
CA PHE A 96 93.27 -0.74 21.36
C PHE A 96 91.77 -0.82 21.22
N GLY A 97 91.15 -1.66 22.10
CA GLY A 97 89.73 -2.01 22.15
C GLY A 97 88.77 -0.94 21.78
N GLU A 98 88.32 -0.91 20.55
CA GLU A 98 87.21 -0.16 20.12
C GLU A 98 85.91 -0.77 20.69
N GLY A 99 85.36 -0.11 21.69
CA GLY A 99 84.00 -0.41 22.17
C GLY A 99 82.98 -0.28 21.04
N PRO A 100 81.89 -0.98 21.09
CA PRO A 100 80.88 -0.99 20.01
C PRO A 100 80.43 0.42 19.76
N ARG A 101 80.68 0.91 18.54
CA ARG A 101 80.08 2.19 18.05
C ARG A 101 78.66 1.98 17.79
N ILE A 102 77.76 2.66 18.54
CA ILE A 102 76.32 2.55 18.39
C ILE A 102 75.90 3.65 17.47
N PHE A 103 75.46 3.26 16.27
CA PHE A 103 74.81 4.14 15.32
C PHE A 103 73.30 4.01 15.52
N VAL A 104 72.67 5.06 15.96
CA VAL A 104 71.20 5.15 16.02
C VAL A 104 70.80 6.21 15.01
N PRO A 105 70.41 5.80 13.80
CA PRO A 105 69.98 6.73 12.77
C PRO A 105 68.72 7.48 13.22
N ASP A 106 68.62 8.76 12.83
CA ASP A 106 67.49 9.65 13.04
C ASP A 106 67.12 10.00 14.48
N LEU A 107 68.09 9.76 15.45
CA LEU A 107 67.89 10.19 16.84
C LEU A 107 68.92 11.24 17.25
N THR A 108 68.41 12.32 17.84
CA THR A 108 69.23 13.27 18.63
C THR A 108 69.20 12.79 20.09
N ILE A 109 70.36 12.56 20.67
CA ILE A 109 70.51 12.01 22.04
C ILE A 109 71.22 13.03 22.91
N ALA A 110 70.62 13.34 24.05
CA ALA A 110 71.22 14.17 25.07
C ALA A 110 71.21 13.45 26.46
N LEU A 111 72.21 13.69 27.25
CA LEU A 111 72.31 13.25 28.63
C LEU A 111 71.97 14.43 29.54
N ILE A 112 71.19 14.16 30.55
CA ILE A 112 70.81 15.10 31.61
C ILE A 112 71.29 14.54 32.94
N ASP A 113 72.10 15.33 33.65
CA ASP A 113 72.60 14.97 34.97
C ASP A 113 71.53 15.10 36.07
N ASP A 114 71.88 14.71 37.28
CA ASP A 114 71.01 14.81 38.47
C ASP A 114 70.62 16.23 38.83
N LYS A 115 71.36 17.25 38.31
CA LYS A 115 71.10 18.68 38.49
C LYS A 115 70.31 19.32 37.32
N GLY A 116 69.89 18.50 36.34
CA GLY A 116 69.13 18.97 35.17
C GLY A 116 70.02 19.64 34.09
N THR A 117 71.35 19.38 34.10
CA THR A 117 72.24 19.95 33.10
C THR A 117 72.19 19.14 31.82
N TYR A 118 71.87 19.81 30.71
CA TYR A 118 71.78 19.21 29.39
C TYR A 118 73.15 19.09 28.73
N LYS A 119 73.47 17.89 28.21
CA LYS A 119 74.69 17.64 27.45
C LYS A 119 74.36 16.88 26.17
N LEU A 120 74.52 17.47 25.01
CA LEU A 120 74.31 16.82 23.72
C LEU A 120 75.38 15.74 23.50
N VAL A 121 74.92 14.50 23.19
CA VAL A 121 75.84 13.39 22.92
C VAL A 121 75.91 13.06 21.47
N SER A 122 74.81 13.04 20.78
CA SER A 122 74.73 12.79 19.35
C SER A 122 73.61 13.61 18.72
N SER A 123 73.93 14.25 17.62
CA SER A 123 72.92 14.96 16.81
C SER A 123 73.31 14.81 15.36
N GLN A 124 72.32 14.67 14.51
CA GLN A 124 72.52 14.71 13.05
C GLN A 124 72.65 16.15 12.54
N ASP A 125 72.05 17.09 13.27
CA ASP A 125 72.09 18.51 12.93
C ASP A 125 72.38 19.33 14.23
N GLU A 126 73.55 19.91 14.33
CA GLU A 126 73.96 20.69 15.51
C GLU A 126 73.04 21.86 15.83
N GLN A 127 72.19 22.27 14.89
CA GLN A 127 71.22 23.35 15.06
C GLN A 127 69.82 22.89 15.50
N SER A 128 69.56 21.60 15.61
CA SER A 128 68.28 21.06 16.02
C SER A 128 68.34 20.54 17.48
N THR A 129 68.81 21.40 18.37
CA THR A 129 68.86 21.07 19.81
C THR A 129 67.55 21.47 20.48
N LEU A 130 67.01 20.54 21.29
CA LEU A 130 65.80 20.77 22.07
C LEU A 130 66.12 20.60 23.54
N GLU A 131 66.33 21.72 24.20
CA GLU A 131 66.64 21.83 25.61
C GLU A 131 65.36 22.28 26.36
N LEU A 132 64.99 21.54 27.38
CA LEU A 132 63.91 21.89 28.33
C LEU A 132 64.49 22.72 29.47
N ASP A 133 63.60 23.44 30.18
CA ASP A 133 64.01 24.14 31.37
C ASP A 133 64.53 23.16 32.46
N LYS A 134 65.54 23.57 33.18
CA LYS A 134 66.18 22.77 34.24
C LYS A 134 65.18 22.25 35.27
N GLU A 135 64.20 23.06 35.60
CA GLU A 135 63.12 22.67 36.55
C GLU A 135 62.26 21.55 36.00
N GLU A 136 62.06 21.46 34.70
CA GLU A 136 61.26 20.46 34.04
C GLU A 136 62.01 19.12 33.97
N TYR A 137 63.29 19.13 33.70
CA TYR A 137 64.15 17.95 33.81
C TYR A 137 64.18 17.38 35.23
N VAL A 138 64.28 18.26 36.24
CA VAL A 138 64.24 17.81 37.64
C VAL A 138 62.86 17.20 38.04
N ARG A 139 61.79 17.77 37.51
CA ARG A 139 60.43 17.20 37.70
C ARG A 139 60.31 15.81 37.05
N ILE A 140 60.87 15.63 35.86
CA ILE A 140 60.83 14.35 35.15
C ILE A 140 61.69 13.32 35.91
N LEU A 141 62.85 13.70 36.42
CA LEU A 141 63.69 12.86 37.25
C LEU A 141 63.02 12.40 38.54
N GLN A 142 62.26 13.31 39.20
CA GLN A 142 61.55 13.02 40.46
C GLN A 142 60.27 12.20 40.24
N LYS A 143 59.56 12.41 39.14
CA LYS A 143 58.45 11.57 38.74
C LYS A 143 59.04 10.27 38.14
N ARG A 144 58.79 9.11 38.80
CA ARG A 144 58.99 7.82 38.16
C ARG A 144 58.16 7.84 36.86
N THR A 145 58.84 8.07 35.76
CA THR A 145 58.22 8.18 34.43
C THR A 145 57.41 6.92 34.14
N LYS A 146 56.11 7.03 34.09
CA LYS A 146 55.27 5.94 33.67
C LYS A 146 55.69 5.54 32.25
N LYS A 147 55.70 4.26 31.98
CA LYS A 147 56.21 3.60 30.76
C LYS A 147 55.64 4.14 29.42
N GLN A 148 54.79 5.18 29.45
CA GLN A 148 54.05 5.69 28.26
C GLN A 148 54.19 7.19 28.00
N ASP A 149 54.95 7.95 28.78
CA ASP A 149 55.04 9.40 28.59
C ASP A 149 56.05 9.74 27.46
N HIS A 150 55.56 10.32 26.39
CA HIS A 150 56.36 11.01 25.35
C HIS A 150 55.85 12.45 25.25
N LEU A 151 56.74 13.35 24.86
CA LEU A 151 56.42 14.75 24.64
C LEU A 151 56.59 15.08 23.18
N ILE A 152 55.73 15.96 22.67
CA ILE A 152 55.85 16.48 21.33
C ILE A 152 56.08 17.99 21.47
N MET A 153 57.25 18.46 21.00
CA MET A 153 57.65 19.89 21.07
C MET A 153 58.35 20.31 19.78
N ASN A 154 58.36 21.61 19.53
CA ASN A 154 59.07 22.17 18.39
C ASN A 154 60.51 22.44 18.75
N ASP A 155 61.43 22.11 17.84
CA ASP A 155 62.85 22.47 17.96
C ASP A 155 63.07 24.00 17.70
N SER A 156 64.33 24.47 17.81
CA SER A 156 64.70 25.87 17.56
C SER A 156 64.41 26.34 16.13
N LYS A 157 64.19 25.44 15.17
CA LYS A 157 63.85 25.70 13.77
C LYS A 157 62.32 25.64 13.53
N GLY A 158 61.52 25.30 14.55
CA GLY A 158 60.09 25.14 14.42
C GLY A 158 59.63 23.76 13.93
N ASN A 159 60.51 22.79 13.79
CA ASN A 159 60.17 21.41 13.43
C ASN A 159 59.69 20.67 14.63
N GLU A 160 58.63 19.96 14.50
CA GLU A 160 58.02 19.16 15.58
C GLU A 160 58.84 17.86 15.82
N GLN A 161 59.24 17.66 17.05
CA GLN A 161 60.06 16.55 17.50
C GLN A 161 59.28 15.69 18.53
N LEU A 162 59.42 14.37 18.42
CA LEU A 162 58.97 13.41 19.41
C LEU A 162 60.11 13.17 20.41
N ILE A 163 59.85 13.46 21.69
CA ILE A 163 60.83 13.34 22.76
C ILE A 163 60.45 12.16 23.65
N VAL A 164 61.44 11.30 23.88
CA VAL A 164 61.31 10.14 24.76
C VAL A 164 62.42 10.20 25.82
N PHE A 165 62.02 9.97 27.07
CA PHE A 165 62.94 9.93 28.21
C PHE A 165 63.18 8.49 28.68
N HIS A 166 64.43 8.20 29.02
CA HIS A 166 64.84 6.94 29.62
C HIS A 166 65.73 7.20 30.81
N GLN A 167 65.34 6.71 32.02
CA GLN A 167 66.11 6.85 33.23
C GLN A 167 67.25 5.81 33.32
N ILE A 168 68.47 6.25 33.65
CA ILE A 168 69.63 5.39 33.89
C ILE A 168 69.84 5.32 35.42
N GLY A 169 70.01 4.12 36.01
CA GLY A 169 70.44 3.94 37.36
C GLY A 169 69.32 3.75 38.44
N GLY A 170 68.08 3.43 38.02
CA GLY A 170 66.94 3.28 38.93
C GLY A 170 66.69 1.90 39.51
N GLY A 171 67.66 0.99 39.59
CA GLY A 171 67.50 -0.35 40.15
C GLY A 171 68.49 -0.62 41.27
N GLU A 172 68.01 -0.95 42.45
CA GLU A 172 68.64 -1.32 43.72
C GLU A 172 69.89 -0.55 44.22
N PRO A 173 69.95 -0.21 45.49
CA PRO A 173 71.05 0.53 46.08
C PRO A 173 72.27 -0.36 46.27
N ASP A 174 72.91 -0.82 45.22
CA ASP A 174 74.23 -1.38 45.36
C ASP A 174 75.29 -0.28 45.24
N ARG A 175 76.13 -0.20 46.20
CA ARG A 175 77.08 0.90 46.55
C ARG A 175 78.27 1.02 45.60
N SER A 176 78.11 0.79 44.36
CA SER A 176 79.11 1.10 43.33
C SER A 176 78.60 2.15 42.39
N ARG A 177 79.11 3.39 42.57
CA ARG A 177 79.08 4.56 41.68
C ARG A 177 78.38 4.37 40.34
N GLY A 178 77.06 4.19 40.32
CA GLY A 178 76.26 4.22 39.10
C GLY A 178 75.80 5.61 38.82
N TYR A 179 75.97 6.08 37.62
CA TYR A 179 75.42 7.37 37.16
C TYR A 179 73.88 7.37 37.30
N GLN A 180 73.34 8.39 37.94
CA GLN A 180 71.92 8.67 38.01
C GLN A 180 71.64 9.86 37.08
N GLY A 181 70.95 9.59 35.94
CA GLY A 181 70.68 10.63 34.98
C GLY A 181 69.49 10.24 34.08
N LEU A 182 69.15 11.12 33.21
CA LEU A 182 68.09 10.95 32.23
C LEU A 182 68.66 11.04 30.83
N ILE A 183 68.30 10.10 29.97
CA ILE A 183 68.55 10.17 28.54
C ILE A 183 67.36 10.76 27.87
N GLN A 184 67.54 11.83 27.10
CA GLN A 184 66.56 12.38 26.23
C GLN A 184 66.91 11.92 24.79
N ALA A 185 65.96 11.27 24.14
CA ALA A 185 66.05 11.00 22.71
C ALA A 185 64.95 11.73 21.97
N SER A 186 65.29 12.48 20.96
CA SER A 186 64.34 13.16 20.11
C SER A 186 64.46 12.75 18.65
N THR A 187 63.34 12.69 17.95
CA THR A 187 63.28 12.37 16.52
C THR A 187 62.19 13.23 15.86
N SER A 188 62.40 13.55 14.55
CA SER A 188 61.44 14.30 13.78
C SER A 188 60.09 13.57 13.62
N THR A 189 58.98 14.27 13.80
CA THR A 189 57.64 13.73 13.56
C THR A 189 57.25 13.75 12.07
N ALA A 190 58.04 14.40 11.19
CA ALA A 190 57.75 14.56 9.77
C ALA A 190 57.43 13.20 9.07
N PRO A 191 58.21 12.13 9.25
CA PRO A 191 57.93 10.84 8.62
C PRO A 191 56.57 10.25 9.08
N ILE A 192 56.23 10.46 10.35
CA ILE A 192 54.93 9.99 10.89
C ILE A 192 53.79 10.77 10.25
N LYS A 193 53.92 12.10 10.18
CA LYS A 193 52.92 12.98 9.52
C LYS A 193 52.75 12.66 8.05
N ASP A 194 53.82 12.34 7.32
CA ASP A 194 53.74 11.94 5.92
C ASP A 194 52.96 10.64 5.74
N VAL A 195 53.18 9.64 6.61
CA VAL A 195 52.39 8.40 6.60
C VAL A 195 50.95 8.67 6.90
N LEU A 196 50.64 9.49 7.91
CA LEU A 196 49.25 9.88 8.27
C LEU A 196 48.56 10.63 7.13
N LEU A 197 49.27 11.54 6.46
CA LEU A 197 48.73 12.27 5.31
C LEU A 197 48.41 11.33 4.13
N ARG A 198 49.34 10.45 3.78
CA ARG A 198 49.10 9.45 2.73
C ARG A 198 47.93 8.55 3.05
N GLN A 199 47.79 8.14 4.30
CA GLN A 199 46.70 7.30 4.76
C GLN A 199 45.37 8.08 4.71
N LEU A 200 45.35 9.34 5.09
CA LEU A 200 44.16 10.21 4.97
C LEU A 200 43.72 10.35 3.51
N LEU A 201 44.67 10.60 2.60
CA LEU A 201 44.39 10.73 1.17
C LEU A 201 43.86 9.41 0.57
N THR A 202 44.45 8.27 0.92
CA THR A 202 43.96 6.98 0.48
C THR A 202 42.56 6.69 1.01
N PHE A 203 42.29 7.01 2.28
CA PHE A 203 40.94 6.89 2.87
C PHE A 203 39.91 7.78 2.15
N LEU A 204 40.25 9.03 1.87
CA LEU A 204 39.35 9.95 1.14
C LEU A 204 39.05 9.42 -0.26
N PHE A 205 40.09 8.95 -0.99
CA PHE A 205 39.89 8.35 -2.30
C PHE A 205 38.98 7.12 -2.26
N LEU A 206 39.24 6.18 -1.35
CA LEU A 206 38.40 4.98 -1.19
C LEU A 206 36.96 5.34 -0.76
N SER A 207 36.80 6.32 0.11
CA SER A 207 35.46 6.79 0.55
C SER A 207 34.68 7.43 -0.60
N MET A 208 35.34 8.23 -1.44
CA MET A 208 34.73 8.79 -2.64
C MET A 208 34.33 7.70 -3.63
N LEU A 209 35.21 6.73 -3.85
CA LEU A 209 34.94 5.59 -4.72
C LEU A 209 33.76 4.75 -4.21
N ALA A 210 33.74 4.46 -2.91
CA ALA A 210 32.63 3.73 -2.27
C ALA A 210 31.30 4.48 -2.40
N MET A 211 31.31 5.81 -2.25
CA MET A 211 30.12 6.64 -2.41
C MET A 211 29.59 6.63 -3.86
N VAL A 212 30.48 6.66 -4.85
CA VAL A 212 30.10 6.55 -6.28
C VAL A 212 29.51 5.18 -6.59
N ILE A 213 30.16 4.09 -6.14
CA ILE A 213 29.67 2.72 -6.33
C ILE A 213 28.32 2.54 -5.63
N GLY A 214 28.19 3.02 -4.39
CA GLY A 214 26.93 3.00 -3.64
C GLY A 214 25.80 3.74 -4.36
N LEU A 215 26.09 4.92 -4.89
CA LEU A 215 25.11 5.71 -5.67
C LEU A 215 24.68 4.97 -6.94
N LEU A 216 25.65 4.43 -7.72
CA LEU A 216 25.37 3.68 -8.95
C LEU A 216 24.57 2.41 -8.68
N GLY A 217 24.82 1.71 -7.59
CA GLY A 217 24.08 0.53 -7.17
C GLY A 217 22.69 0.85 -6.66
N PHE A 218 22.52 1.99 -5.97
CA PHE A 218 21.25 2.39 -5.37
C PHE A 218 20.21 2.92 -6.39
N LEU A 219 20.69 3.58 -7.45
CA LEU A 219 19.82 4.16 -8.50
C LEU A 219 18.90 3.12 -9.19
N PRO A 220 19.38 1.94 -9.64
CA PRO A 220 18.50 0.92 -10.24
C PRO A 220 17.49 0.35 -9.24
N VAL A 221 17.88 0.18 -7.98
CA VAL A 221 16.97 -0.28 -6.92
C VAL A 221 15.84 0.73 -6.75
N LEU A 222 16.17 2.02 -6.63
CA LEU A 222 15.17 3.10 -6.49
C LEU A 222 14.22 3.18 -7.70
N ARG A 223 14.74 2.95 -8.91
CA ARG A 223 13.91 2.89 -10.12
C ARG A 223 12.96 1.71 -10.07
N ARG A 224 13.46 0.53 -9.73
CA ARG A 224 12.68 -0.70 -9.74
C ARG A 224 11.55 -0.67 -8.70
N THR A 225 11.74 0.03 -7.57
CA THR A 225 10.72 0.14 -6.52
C THR A 225 9.71 1.27 -6.74
N LEU A 226 10.13 2.42 -7.26
CA LEU A 226 9.27 3.61 -7.33
C LEU A 226 8.60 3.84 -8.69
N VAL A 227 9.04 3.21 -9.78
CA VAL A 227 8.37 3.34 -11.09
C VAL A 227 7.02 2.63 -11.10
N PRO A 228 6.86 1.40 -10.60
CA PRO A 228 5.55 0.75 -10.53
C PRO A 228 4.53 1.58 -9.73
N LEU A 229 4.96 2.16 -8.60
CA LEU A 229 4.09 3.02 -7.79
C LEU A 229 3.63 4.28 -8.55
N SER A 230 4.51 4.90 -9.34
CA SER A 230 4.13 6.05 -10.17
C SER A 230 3.12 5.66 -11.25
N ASN A 231 3.32 4.52 -11.90
CA ASN A 231 2.38 4.01 -12.90
C ASN A 231 1.00 3.73 -12.28
N LEU A 232 0.97 3.15 -11.06
CA LEU A 232 -0.28 2.95 -10.31
C LEU A 232 -1.04 4.26 -10.11
N VAL A 233 -0.35 5.32 -9.64
CA VAL A 233 -0.97 6.63 -9.42
C VAL A 233 -1.49 7.22 -10.74
N ASP A 234 -0.77 7.07 -11.83
CA ASP A 234 -1.18 7.60 -13.13
C ASP A 234 -2.38 6.83 -13.70
N THR A 235 -2.41 5.50 -13.56
CA THR A 235 -3.57 4.68 -13.95
C THR A 235 -4.81 5.01 -13.10
N VAL A 236 -4.65 5.18 -11.77
CA VAL A 236 -5.77 5.58 -10.90
C VAL A 236 -6.36 6.92 -11.32
N LYS A 237 -5.53 7.87 -11.77
CA LYS A 237 -6.01 9.18 -12.25
C LYS A 237 -6.72 9.10 -13.59
N SER A 238 -6.40 8.12 -14.43
CA SER A 238 -7.06 7.93 -15.74
C SER A 238 -8.37 7.16 -15.64
N ILE A 239 -8.62 6.46 -14.52
CA ILE A 239 -9.85 5.70 -14.31
C ILE A 239 -11.00 6.67 -13.99
N ASP A 240 -12.03 6.62 -14.81
CA ASP A 240 -13.32 7.28 -14.60
C ASP A 240 -14.47 6.29 -14.84
N SER A 241 -15.71 6.77 -14.74
CA SER A 241 -16.91 5.92 -14.96
C SER A 241 -17.05 5.37 -16.38
N GLY A 242 -16.24 5.84 -17.31
CA GLY A 242 -16.28 5.41 -18.73
C GLY A 242 -15.24 4.34 -19.07
N ASN A 243 -14.21 4.11 -18.23
CA ASN A 243 -13.10 3.19 -18.50
C ASN A 243 -12.74 2.28 -17.31
N LEU A 244 -13.70 1.88 -16.51
CA LEU A 244 -13.52 0.97 -15.37
C LEU A 244 -12.96 -0.41 -15.72
N ASN A 245 -12.88 -0.75 -17.01
CA ASN A 245 -12.31 -2.00 -17.50
C ASN A 245 -10.78 -2.03 -17.54
N GLU A 246 -10.08 -0.90 -17.31
CA GLU A 246 -8.63 -0.89 -17.16
C GLU A 246 -8.21 -1.71 -15.94
N ARG A 247 -7.11 -2.49 -16.10
CA ARG A 247 -6.56 -3.33 -15.02
C ARG A 247 -5.07 -3.10 -14.88
N PHE A 248 -4.60 -3.23 -13.64
CA PHE A 248 -3.17 -3.22 -13.35
C PHE A 248 -2.55 -4.55 -13.75
N PRO A 249 -1.32 -4.54 -14.32
CA PRO A 249 -0.59 -5.77 -14.62
C PRO A 249 -0.33 -6.60 -13.35
N ASP A 250 -0.57 -7.90 -13.41
CA ASP A 250 -0.48 -8.82 -12.27
C ASP A 250 0.96 -9.13 -11.85
N HIS A 251 1.98 -8.85 -12.70
CA HIS A 251 3.37 -9.18 -12.45
C HIS A 251 4.26 -7.95 -12.62
N GLN A 252 4.47 -7.21 -11.53
CA GLN A 252 5.35 -6.04 -11.49
C GLN A 252 6.75 -6.36 -10.92
N GLY A 253 6.99 -7.63 -10.54
CA GLY A 253 8.26 -8.14 -10.04
C GLY A 253 8.54 -7.84 -8.56
N GLN A 254 7.53 -7.44 -7.80
CA GLN A 254 7.58 -7.23 -6.35
C GLN A 254 6.27 -7.73 -5.74
N ALA A 255 6.38 -8.62 -4.75
CA ALA A 255 5.23 -9.27 -4.12
C ALA A 255 4.23 -8.26 -3.51
N GLU A 256 4.72 -7.15 -2.94
CA GLU A 256 3.91 -6.09 -2.36
C GLU A 256 3.12 -5.32 -3.43
N MET A 257 3.74 -5.07 -4.57
CA MET A 257 3.09 -4.40 -5.71
C MET A 257 2.08 -5.30 -6.39
N ASP A 258 2.38 -6.59 -6.56
CA ASP A 258 1.48 -7.58 -7.12
C ASP A 258 0.23 -7.74 -6.22
N ARG A 259 0.43 -7.79 -4.90
CA ARG A 259 -0.68 -7.83 -3.93
C ARG A 259 -1.54 -6.57 -3.96
N LEU A 260 -0.91 -5.40 -4.10
CA LEU A 260 -1.62 -4.13 -4.23
C LEU A 260 -2.43 -4.08 -5.54
N ALA A 261 -1.84 -4.50 -6.67
CA ALA A 261 -2.48 -4.57 -7.97
C ALA A 261 -3.70 -5.50 -7.94
N THR A 262 -3.57 -6.71 -7.36
CA THR A 262 -4.68 -7.66 -7.20
C THR A 262 -5.81 -7.08 -6.36
N SER A 263 -5.49 -6.44 -5.22
CA SER A 263 -6.51 -5.83 -4.36
C SER A 263 -7.25 -4.69 -5.06
N PHE A 264 -6.51 -3.90 -5.84
CA PHE A 264 -7.08 -2.78 -6.59
C PHE A 264 -7.95 -3.29 -7.76
N ASN A 265 -7.51 -4.32 -8.49
CA ASN A 265 -8.29 -4.95 -9.56
C ASN A 265 -9.62 -5.53 -9.02
N SER A 266 -9.60 -6.16 -7.85
CA SER A 266 -10.82 -6.65 -7.18
C SER A 266 -11.76 -5.52 -6.76
N MET A 267 -11.22 -4.36 -6.37
CA MET A 267 -12.03 -3.17 -6.07
C MET A 267 -12.66 -2.62 -7.36
N LEU A 268 -11.91 -2.52 -8.45
CA LEU A 268 -12.42 -2.07 -9.74
C LEU A 268 -13.53 -2.98 -10.27
N GLU A 269 -13.37 -4.30 -10.16
CA GLU A 269 -14.39 -5.27 -10.55
C GLU A 269 -15.72 -5.06 -9.80
N ARG A 270 -15.65 -4.84 -8.48
CA ARG A 270 -16.85 -4.52 -7.68
C ARG A 270 -17.47 -3.19 -8.06
N LEU A 271 -16.66 -2.18 -8.36
CA LEU A 271 -17.16 -0.89 -8.83
C LEU A 271 -17.83 -1.02 -10.20
N GLU A 272 -17.20 -1.71 -11.15
CA GLU A 272 -17.75 -1.96 -12.48
C GLU A 272 -19.12 -2.67 -12.40
N PHE A 273 -19.20 -3.74 -11.58
CA PHE A 273 -20.46 -4.44 -11.33
C PHE A 273 -21.54 -3.51 -10.72
N SER A 274 -21.14 -2.67 -9.75
CA SER A 274 -22.06 -1.73 -9.10
C SER A 274 -22.57 -0.65 -10.06
N PHE A 275 -21.69 -0.11 -10.90
CA PHE A 275 -22.07 0.87 -11.92
C PHE A 275 -22.97 0.29 -13.01
N GLU A 276 -22.70 -0.94 -13.46
CA GLU A 276 -23.56 -1.60 -14.45
C GLU A 276 -24.94 -1.89 -13.87
N ALA A 277 -25.02 -2.37 -12.63
CA ALA A 277 -26.30 -2.55 -11.92
C ALA A 277 -27.06 -1.22 -11.75
N GLU A 278 -26.37 -0.13 -11.41
CA GLU A 278 -26.99 1.19 -11.31
C GLU A 278 -27.51 1.69 -12.66
N LYS A 279 -26.74 1.49 -13.72
CA LYS A 279 -27.12 1.86 -15.08
C LYS A 279 -28.35 1.08 -15.57
N GLU A 280 -28.36 -0.23 -15.34
CA GLU A 280 -29.54 -1.08 -15.65
C GLU A 280 -30.78 -0.64 -14.87
N ALA A 281 -30.66 -0.39 -13.57
CA ALA A 281 -31.75 0.10 -12.73
C ALA A 281 -32.29 1.46 -13.23
N LYS A 282 -31.38 2.37 -13.61
CA LYS A 282 -31.75 3.69 -14.17
C LYS A 282 -32.49 3.55 -15.51
N GLU A 283 -32.04 2.66 -16.37
CA GLU A 283 -32.68 2.41 -17.66
C GLU A 283 -34.05 1.77 -17.48
N GLN A 284 -34.20 0.82 -16.54
CA GLN A 284 -35.50 0.25 -16.18
C GLN A 284 -36.46 1.30 -15.63
N MET A 285 -35.98 2.19 -14.74
CA MET A 285 -36.79 3.28 -14.20
C MET A 285 -37.24 4.26 -15.29
N ARG A 286 -36.34 4.56 -16.25
CA ARG A 286 -36.67 5.44 -17.38
C ARG A 286 -37.75 4.82 -18.28
N ARG A 287 -37.67 3.55 -18.61
CA ARG A 287 -38.69 2.82 -19.36
C ARG A 287 -40.01 2.82 -18.60
N PHE A 288 -39.96 2.45 -17.32
CA PHE A 288 -41.17 2.47 -16.47
C PHE A 288 -41.88 3.83 -16.46
N ALA A 289 -41.14 4.94 -16.29
CA ALA A 289 -41.72 6.29 -16.32
C ALA A 289 -42.32 6.66 -17.68
N ALA A 290 -41.67 6.23 -18.77
CA ALA A 290 -42.16 6.47 -20.12
C ALA A 290 -43.47 5.69 -20.37
N ASP A 291 -43.51 4.40 -20.06
CA ASP A 291 -44.65 3.53 -20.24
C ASP A 291 -45.84 3.94 -19.37
N ALA A 292 -45.59 4.29 -18.09
CA ALA A 292 -46.62 4.83 -17.19
C ALA A 292 -47.24 6.12 -17.77
N SER A 293 -46.39 7.02 -18.32
CA SER A 293 -46.87 8.26 -18.94
C SER A 293 -47.74 7.99 -20.17
N HIS A 294 -47.40 7.02 -20.98
CA HIS A 294 -48.19 6.61 -22.14
C HIS A 294 -49.50 5.97 -21.75
N GLU A 295 -49.54 5.07 -20.77
CA GLU A 295 -50.74 4.39 -20.30
C GLU A 295 -51.72 5.34 -19.56
N LEU A 296 -51.20 6.40 -18.91
CA LEU A 296 -52.02 7.46 -18.31
C LEU A 296 -52.60 8.44 -19.35
N ARG A 297 -51.83 8.78 -20.38
CA ARG A 297 -52.24 9.76 -21.42
C ARG A 297 -53.41 9.25 -22.23
N THR A 298 -53.46 7.98 -22.58
CA THR A 298 -54.50 7.40 -23.44
C THR A 298 -55.91 7.56 -22.85
N PRO A 299 -56.21 7.13 -21.61
CA PRO A 299 -57.52 7.30 -21.01
C PRO A 299 -57.86 8.77 -20.74
N LEU A 300 -56.89 9.63 -20.37
CA LEU A 300 -57.11 11.06 -20.22
C LEU A 300 -57.54 11.73 -21.54
N THR A 301 -56.89 11.36 -22.66
CA THR A 301 -57.26 11.86 -23.99
C THR A 301 -58.67 11.39 -24.38
N SER A 302 -59.06 10.17 -24.01
CA SER A 302 -60.39 9.63 -24.23
C SER A 302 -61.44 10.41 -23.45
N ILE A 303 -61.21 10.65 -22.15
CA ILE A 303 -62.08 11.45 -21.28
C ILE A 303 -62.23 12.87 -21.87
N HIS A 304 -61.12 13.50 -22.24
CA HIS A 304 -61.14 14.84 -22.84
C HIS A 304 -61.96 14.90 -24.12
N GLY A 305 -61.78 13.89 -25.02
CA GLY A 305 -62.52 13.79 -26.25
C GLY A 305 -64.03 13.64 -26.02
N PHE A 306 -64.45 12.82 -25.05
CA PHE A 306 -65.90 12.73 -24.70
C PHE A 306 -66.43 14.04 -24.12
N LEU A 307 -65.67 14.73 -23.28
CA LEU A 307 -66.00 16.03 -22.76
C LEU A 307 -66.24 17.10 -23.87
N GLU A 308 -65.29 17.13 -24.85
CA GLU A 308 -65.41 18.01 -26.03
C GLU A 308 -66.68 17.72 -26.84
N VAL A 309 -66.95 16.42 -27.09
CA VAL A 309 -68.19 16.05 -27.82
C VAL A 309 -69.47 16.50 -27.07
N LEU A 310 -69.50 16.34 -25.75
CA LEU A 310 -70.62 16.83 -24.93
C LEU A 310 -70.74 18.35 -25.01
N LEU A 311 -69.63 19.09 -24.86
CA LEU A 311 -69.64 20.55 -24.91
C LEU A 311 -70.05 21.12 -26.27
N ARG A 312 -69.88 20.38 -27.37
CA ARG A 312 -70.38 20.76 -28.73
C ARG A 312 -71.88 20.52 -28.93
N GLY A 313 -72.57 20.13 -27.90
CA GLY A 313 -74.06 20.05 -27.95
C GLY A 313 -74.60 18.60 -27.81
N ALA A 314 -73.77 17.56 -27.78
CA ALA A 314 -74.20 16.17 -27.59
C ALA A 314 -74.88 15.94 -26.21
N TYR A 315 -74.70 16.84 -25.23
CA TYR A 315 -75.35 16.80 -23.92
C TYR A 315 -76.86 16.98 -24.02
N GLN A 316 -77.40 17.53 -25.13
CA GLN A 316 -78.84 17.72 -25.33
C GLN A 316 -79.54 16.40 -25.70
N GLN A 317 -78.86 15.38 -26.08
CA GLN A 317 -79.36 14.06 -26.43
C GLN A 317 -79.12 13.01 -25.34
N PRO A 318 -80.21 12.39 -24.78
CA PRO A 318 -80.03 11.50 -23.63
C PRO A 318 -79.16 10.29 -23.86
N GLU A 319 -79.25 9.62 -25.03
CA GLU A 319 -78.43 8.43 -25.32
C GLU A 319 -76.92 8.72 -25.47
N PRO A 320 -76.49 9.70 -26.33
CA PRO A 320 -75.13 10.12 -26.42
C PRO A 320 -74.50 10.60 -25.08
N LEU A 321 -75.29 11.35 -24.30
CA LEU A 321 -74.89 11.81 -22.98
C LEU A 321 -74.64 10.64 -22.04
N LEU A 322 -75.52 9.65 -21.94
CA LEU A 322 -75.32 8.50 -21.05
C LEU A 322 -74.16 7.63 -21.49
N LYS A 323 -74.02 7.47 -22.81
CA LYS A 323 -72.88 6.70 -23.37
C LYS A 323 -71.56 7.41 -23.06
N ALA A 324 -71.45 8.71 -23.24
CA ALA A 324 -70.24 9.48 -22.91
C ALA A 324 -69.93 9.43 -21.40
N LEU A 325 -70.91 9.62 -20.54
CA LEU A 325 -70.71 9.51 -19.08
C LEU A 325 -70.24 8.12 -18.63
N LYS A 326 -70.82 7.05 -19.18
CA LYS A 326 -70.42 5.67 -18.87
C LYS A 326 -69.02 5.44 -19.34
N SER A 327 -68.65 5.92 -20.53
CA SER A 327 -67.26 5.75 -21.07
C SER A 327 -66.24 6.52 -20.23
N MET A 328 -66.54 7.77 -19.86
CA MET A 328 -65.68 8.59 -18.99
C MET A 328 -65.52 7.97 -17.59
N HIS A 329 -66.62 7.45 -17.02
CA HIS A 329 -66.55 6.74 -15.76
C HIS A 329 -65.66 5.49 -15.84
N GLY A 330 -65.83 4.69 -16.89
CA GLY A 330 -64.97 3.52 -17.12
C GLY A 330 -63.49 3.88 -17.22
N GLU A 331 -63.12 4.95 -17.97
CA GLU A 331 -61.75 5.38 -18.06
C GLU A 331 -61.23 5.97 -16.73
N SER A 332 -62.05 6.63 -15.94
CA SER A 332 -61.67 7.10 -14.60
C SER A 332 -61.37 5.96 -13.63
N VAL A 333 -62.18 4.91 -13.61
CA VAL A 333 -61.96 3.70 -12.81
C VAL A 333 -60.64 3.01 -13.25
N ARG A 334 -60.40 2.98 -14.56
CA ARG A 334 -59.15 2.43 -15.13
C ARG A 334 -57.91 3.20 -14.69
N ILE A 335 -57.98 4.54 -14.71
CA ILE A 335 -56.87 5.40 -14.25
C ILE A 335 -56.59 5.14 -12.78
N ASN A 336 -57.61 5.10 -11.93
CA ASN A 336 -57.46 4.85 -10.50
C ASN A 336 -56.76 3.51 -10.25
N LYS A 337 -57.20 2.43 -10.93
CA LYS A 337 -56.55 1.12 -10.82
C LYS A 337 -55.11 1.16 -11.29
N LEU A 338 -54.80 1.84 -12.41
CA LEU A 338 -53.43 1.99 -12.90
C LEU A 338 -52.54 2.70 -11.88
N VAL A 339 -53.02 3.78 -11.25
CA VAL A 339 -52.26 4.50 -10.22
C VAL A 339 -52.03 3.62 -8.99
N GLU A 340 -53.03 2.86 -8.55
CA GLU A 340 -52.91 1.92 -7.44
C GLU A 340 -51.84 0.83 -7.75
N ASP A 341 -51.88 0.26 -8.95
CA ASP A 341 -50.93 -0.77 -9.41
C ASP A 341 -49.49 -0.19 -9.49
N LEU A 342 -49.31 1.05 -9.97
CA LEU A 342 -48.02 1.74 -10.00
C LEU A 342 -47.48 2.03 -8.60
N LEU A 343 -48.32 2.51 -7.69
CA LEU A 343 -47.98 2.77 -6.29
C LEU A 343 -47.59 1.47 -5.58
N LEU A 344 -48.30 0.36 -5.87
CA LEU A 344 -47.99 -0.94 -5.32
C LEU A 344 -46.61 -1.43 -5.81
N LEU A 345 -46.36 -1.37 -7.12
CA LEU A 345 -45.02 -1.72 -7.68
C LEU A 345 -43.93 -0.90 -7.06
N ALA A 346 -44.10 0.42 -6.94
CA ALA A 346 -43.11 1.30 -6.31
C ALA A 346 -42.86 0.97 -4.83
N ARG A 347 -43.85 0.41 -4.14
CA ARG A 347 -43.69 -0.10 -2.76
C ARG A 347 -42.98 -1.46 -2.75
N LEU A 348 -43.29 -2.36 -3.67
CA LEU A 348 -42.67 -3.65 -3.78
C LEU A 348 -41.19 -3.56 -4.14
N ASP A 349 -40.77 -2.59 -4.95
CA ASP A 349 -39.35 -2.33 -5.33
C ASP A 349 -38.49 -1.84 -4.14
N ARG A 350 -39.10 -1.34 -3.04
CA ARG A 350 -38.40 -0.74 -1.88
C ARG A 350 -38.17 -1.68 -0.71
N THR A 351 -38.09 -2.97 -0.90
CA THR A 351 -37.93 -3.96 0.18
C THR A 351 -39.04 -3.84 1.24
N PRO A 352 -40.27 -4.17 0.93
CA PRO A 352 -41.35 -4.04 1.87
C PRO A 352 -41.23 -5.07 3.00
N SER A 353 -41.50 -4.65 4.21
CA SER A 353 -41.73 -5.60 5.31
C SER A 353 -43.10 -6.23 5.11
N PHE A 354 -43.13 -7.49 4.66
CA PHE A 354 -44.36 -8.29 4.68
C PHE A 354 -44.61 -8.84 6.08
N HIS A 355 -45.86 -8.84 6.50
CA HIS A 355 -46.29 -9.54 7.71
C HIS A 355 -46.53 -11.01 7.37
N LYS A 356 -45.45 -11.76 7.21
CA LYS A 356 -45.57 -13.18 6.97
C LYS A 356 -46.01 -13.88 8.25
N THR A 357 -47.07 -14.65 8.15
CA THR A 357 -47.62 -15.47 9.23
C THR A 357 -47.79 -16.90 8.72
N GLU A 358 -47.91 -17.82 9.60
CA GLU A 358 -48.30 -19.20 9.27
C GLU A 358 -49.77 -19.23 8.91
N VAL A 359 -50.09 -19.59 7.66
CA VAL A 359 -51.45 -19.50 7.11
C VAL A 359 -51.82 -20.83 6.46
N ASP A 360 -53.02 -21.34 6.75
CA ASP A 360 -53.62 -22.41 5.99
C ASP A 360 -54.18 -21.88 4.68
N MET A 361 -53.57 -22.26 3.57
CA MET A 361 -53.94 -21.75 2.24
C MET A 361 -55.27 -22.32 1.75
N ASP A 362 -55.69 -23.44 2.24
CA ASP A 362 -57.00 -24.00 2.00
C ASP A 362 -58.11 -23.07 2.55
N ASP A 363 -57.96 -22.59 3.76
CA ASP A 363 -58.90 -21.62 4.38
C ASP A 363 -58.95 -20.32 3.57
N VAL A 364 -57.79 -19.81 3.12
CA VAL A 364 -57.70 -18.57 2.30
C VAL A 364 -58.46 -18.76 0.98
N LEU A 365 -58.29 -19.88 0.30
CA LEU A 365 -58.97 -20.14 -0.97
C LEU A 365 -60.49 -20.38 -0.76
N HIS A 366 -60.90 -21.05 0.31
CA HIS A 366 -62.31 -21.20 0.65
C HIS A 366 -62.97 -19.83 0.94
N GLU A 367 -62.31 -18.94 1.67
CA GLU A 367 -62.80 -17.57 1.88
C GLU A 367 -62.99 -16.82 0.55
N MET A 368 -62.13 -17.04 -0.43
CA MET A 368 -62.18 -16.38 -1.74
C MET A 368 -63.19 -17.04 -2.70
N GLU A 369 -63.60 -18.25 -2.48
CA GLU A 369 -64.39 -19.04 -3.42
C GLU A 369 -65.65 -18.30 -3.89
N HIS A 370 -66.40 -17.69 -2.98
CA HIS A 370 -67.62 -16.94 -3.32
C HIS A 370 -67.30 -15.75 -4.25
N GLN A 371 -66.24 -14.97 -3.95
CA GLN A 371 -65.81 -13.85 -4.74
C GLN A 371 -65.32 -14.28 -6.14
N LEU A 372 -64.54 -15.37 -6.22
CA LEU A 372 -64.04 -15.88 -7.49
C LEU A 372 -65.16 -16.42 -8.39
N ARG A 373 -66.16 -17.13 -7.83
CA ARG A 373 -67.35 -17.55 -8.58
C ARG A 373 -68.18 -16.39 -9.11
N LEU A 374 -68.30 -15.33 -8.34
CA LEU A 374 -68.99 -14.10 -8.76
C LEU A 374 -68.29 -13.41 -9.92
N LEU A 375 -66.92 -13.35 -9.88
CA LEU A 375 -66.08 -12.80 -10.95
C LEU A 375 -66.14 -13.62 -12.23
N ALA A 376 -66.32 -14.92 -12.12
CA ALA A 376 -66.39 -15.84 -13.27
C ALA A 376 -67.66 -15.68 -14.11
N GLY A 377 -68.73 -15.15 -13.52
CA GLY A 377 -70.02 -15.04 -14.21
C GLY A 377 -70.58 -16.43 -14.55
N GLU A 378 -70.86 -16.69 -15.84
CA GLU A 378 -71.42 -17.99 -16.29
C GLU A 378 -70.37 -19.06 -16.56
N ARG A 379 -69.05 -18.75 -16.40
CA ARG A 379 -67.94 -19.70 -16.62
C ARG A 379 -67.94 -20.80 -15.55
N ALA A 380 -67.59 -22.02 -15.94
CA ALA A 380 -67.45 -23.12 -15.00
C ALA A 380 -66.17 -22.89 -14.15
N VAL A 381 -66.35 -22.94 -12.79
CA VAL A 381 -65.21 -22.80 -11.87
C VAL A 381 -65.11 -24.05 -11.02
N THR A 382 -63.91 -24.67 -11.05
CA THR A 382 -63.59 -25.90 -10.27
C THR A 382 -62.48 -25.60 -9.28
N PHE A 383 -62.70 -25.96 -8.00
CA PHE A 383 -61.66 -25.89 -6.95
C PHE A 383 -61.23 -27.29 -6.58
N LEU A 384 -59.89 -27.53 -6.59
CA LEU A 384 -59.24 -28.74 -6.19
C LEU A 384 -58.24 -28.41 -5.09
N LEU A 385 -58.72 -28.36 -3.87
CA LEU A 385 -57.93 -27.88 -2.73
C LEU A 385 -57.55 -29.04 -1.85
N GLU A 386 -56.23 -29.20 -1.62
CA GLU A 386 -55.66 -30.14 -0.69
C GLU A 386 -55.72 -29.56 0.72
N PRO A 387 -56.41 -30.23 1.70
CA PRO A 387 -56.56 -29.69 3.04
C PRO A 387 -55.26 -29.66 3.83
N GLU A 388 -55.22 -28.83 4.88
CA GLU A 388 -54.07 -28.67 5.79
C GLU A 388 -52.78 -28.28 5.05
N THR A 389 -52.91 -27.37 4.07
CA THR A 389 -51.78 -26.89 3.27
C THR A 389 -51.28 -25.57 3.83
N VAL A 390 -50.30 -25.61 4.72
CA VAL A 390 -49.77 -24.47 5.47
C VAL A 390 -48.56 -23.90 4.80
N CYS A 391 -48.47 -22.59 4.72
CA CYS A 391 -47.24 -21.85 4.28
C CYS A 391 -47.03 -20.59 5.08
N HIS A 392 -45.79 -20.06 5.06
CA HIS A 392 -45.43 -18.82 5.74
C HIS A 392 -45.51 -17.61 4.80
N CYS A 393 -46.64 -16.92 4.80
CA CYS A 393 -46.95 -15.86 3.83
C CYS A 393 -47.76 -14.70 4.41
N ASP A 394 -47.87 -13.62 3.62
CA ASP A 394 -48.83 -12.52 3.85
C ASP A 394 -50.13 -12.88 3.13
N PRO A 395 -51.23 -13.22 3.84
CA PRO A 395 -52.44 -13.70 3.22
C PRO A 395 -53.11 -12.68 2.29
N ASP A 396 -53.05 -11.40 2.60
CA ASP A 396 -53.65 -10.33 1.77
C ASP A 396 -52.92 -10.21 0.44
N LYS A 397 -51.62 -10.36 0.45
CA LYS A 397 -50.79 -10.36 -0.77
C LYS A 397 -51.03 -11.59 -1.63
N ILE A 398 -51.13 -12.74 -1.02
CA ILE A 398 -51.41 -13.96 -1.77
C ILE A 398 -52.85 -13.94 -2.32
N LYS A 399 -53.86 -13.44 -1.58
CA LYS A 399 -55.20 -13.16 -2.12
C LYS A 399 -55.11 -12.28 -3.38
N GLN A 400 -54.29 -11.25 -3.37
CA GLN A 400 -54.06 -10.37 -4.52
C GLN A 400 -53.42 -11.12 -5.72
N VAL A 401 -52.48 -12.02 -5.49
CA VAL A 401 -51.87 -12.91 -6.51
C VAL A 401 -52.98 -13.74 -7.17
N ILE A 402 -53.80 -14.44 -6.35
CA ILE A 402 -54.87 -15.29 -6.82
C ILE A 402 -55.89 -14.53 -7.63
N LEU A 403 -56.31 -13.34 -7.14
CA LEU A 403 -57.23 -12.45 -7.84
C LEU A 403 -56.73 -11.99 -9.20
N ASN A 404 -55.42 -11.63 -9.27
CA ASN A 404 -54.83 -11.21 -10.53
C ASN A 404 -54.78 -12.35 -11.55
N LEU A 405 -54.35 -13.54 -11.15
CA LEU A 405 -54.29 -14.74 -12.00
C LEU A 405 -55.69 -15.18 -12.44
N PHE A 406 -56.63 -15.20 -11.51
CA PHE A 406 -58.03 -15.58 -11.82
C PHE A 406 -58.69 -14.56 -12.76
N HIS A 407 -58.52 -13.24 -12.52
CA HIS A 407 -59.04 -12.23 -13.39
C HIS A 407 -58.46 -12.34 -14.83
N ASN A 408 -57.14 -12.69 -14.93
CA ASN A 408 -56.51 -12.93 -16.23
C ASN A 408 -57.18 -14.14 -16.92
N ALA A 409 -57.43 -15.26 -16.23
CA ALA A 409 -58.10 -16.43 -16.76
C ALA A 409 -59.52 -16.10 -17.24
N VAL A 410 -60.30 -15.40 -16.44
CA VAL A 410 -61.69 -14.93 -16.81
C VAL A 410 -61.65 -14.02 -18.02
N GLN A 411 -60.68 -13.11 -18.11
CA GLN A 411 -60.58 -12.15 -19.22
C GLN A 411 -60.30 -12.82 -20.57
N HIS A 412 -59.56 -13.92 -20.57
CA HIS A 412 -59.11 -14.62 -21.76
C HIS A 412 -59.94 -15.85 -22.13
N THR A 413 -60.94 -16.22 -21.31
CA THR A 413 -61.87 -17.35 -21.63
C THR A 413 -63.21 -16.87 -22.15
N HIS A 414 -63.91 -17.71 -22.90
CA HIS A 414 -65.25 -17.41 -23.43
C HIS A 414 -66.30 -17.32 -22.32
N PRO A 415 -67.19 -16.36 -22.35
CA PRO A 415 -68.16 -16.16 -21.24
C PRO A 415 -69.04 -17.38 -20.93
N GLU A 416 -69.49 -18.12 -21.91
CA GLU A 416 -70.41 -19.24 -21.74
C GLU A 416 -69.75 -20.62 -21.67
N THR A 417 -68.62 -20.80 -22.32
CA THR A 417 -67.89 -22.12 -22.42
C THR A 417 -66.54 -22.10 -21.73
N GLY A 418 -66.21 -21.00 -21.09
CA GLY A 418 -64.92 -20.88 -20.34
C GLY A 418 -64.93 -21.73 -19.09
N GLU A 419 -63.79 -22.37 -18.86
CA GLU A 419 -63.51 -23.12 -17.67
C GLU A 419 -62.29 -22.55 -16.97
N VAL A 420 -62.37 -22.32 -15.65
CA VAL A 420 -61.25 -21.90 -14.82
C VAL A 420 -61.12 -22.90 -13.65
N ARG A 421 -59.95 -23.43 -13.51
CA ARG A 421 -59.62 -24.38 -12.43
C ARG A 421 -58.57 -23.78 -11.51
N VAL A 422 -58.89 -23.74 -10.20
CA VAL A 422 -57.93 -23.35 -9.14
C VAL A 422 -57.57 -24.62 -8.38
N SER A 423 -56.28 -24.91 -8.29
CA SER A 423 -55.78 -26.04 -7.52
C SER A 423 -54.78 -25.61 -6.47
N LEU A 424 -54.80 -26.27 -5.34
CA LEU A 424 -53.87 -26.14 -4.25
C LEU A 424 -53.30 -27.52 -3.95
N THR A 425 -51.99 -27.67 -3.96
CA THR A 425 -51.29 -28.95 -3.74
C THR A 425 -50.09 -28.76 -2.83
N LYS A 426 -49.91 -29.69 -1.90
CA LYS A 426 -48.75 -29.74 -1.05
C LYS A 426 -47.59 -30.41 -1.80
N THR A 427 -46.41 -29.82 -1.75
CA THR A 427 -45.21 -30.38 -2.36
C THR A 427 -44.10 -30.52 -1.32
N ASP A 428 -43.07 -31.32 -1.62
CA ASP A 428 -41.92 -31.48 -0.71
C ASP A 428 -41.16 -30.14 -0.44
N ALA A 429 -41.31 -29.17 -1.34
CA ALA A 429 -40.64 -27.87 -1.24
C ALA A 429 -41.55 -26.75 -0.68
N GLY A 430 -42.83 -27.04 -0.39
CA GLY A 430 -43.80 -26.05 0.08
C GLY A 430 -45.18 -26.25 -0.56
N VAL A 431 -45.79 -25.16 -1.00
CA VAL A 431 -47.16 -25.09 -1.52
C VAL A 431 -47.18 -24.70 -2.99
N GLU A 432 -47.97 -25.38 -3.81
CA GLU A 432 -48.21 -25.03 -5.22
C GLU A 432 -49.68 -24.61 -5.40
N ILE A 433 -49.88 -23.38 -5.93
CA ILE A 433 -51.20 -22.84 -6.31
C ILE A 433 -51.20 -22.72 -7.82
N ALA A 434 -52.14 -23.34 -8.49
CA ALA A 434 -52.23 -23.20 -9.96
C ALA A 434 -53.63 -22.69 -10.35
N VAL A 435 -53.63 -21.73 -11.29
CA VAL A 435 -54.84 -21.23 -11.93
C VAL A 435 -54.78 -21.63 -13.41
N ARG A 436 -55.65 -22.49 -13.84
CA ARG A 436 -55.71 -23.01 -15.22
C ARG A 436 -56.96 -22.55 -15.92
N ASP A 437 -56.85 -22.14 -17.17
CA ASP A 437 -57.94 -21.74 -18.04
C ASP A 437 -57.94 -22.57 -19.35
N ASN A 438 -59.09 -22.62 -20.01
CA ASN A 438 -59.28 -23.22 -21.33
C ASN A 438 -59.36 -22.11 -22.42
N GLY A 439 -58.66 -21.06 -22.27
CA GLY A 439 -58.59 -19.95 -23.23
C GLY A 439 -57.79 -20.25 -24.51
N PRO A 440 -57.45 -19.26 -25.29
CA PRO A 440 -56.76 -19.44 -26.56
C PRO A 440 -55.29 -19.93 -26.43
N GLY A 441 -54.75 -19.98 -25.21
CA GLY A 441 -53.35 -20.28 -24.95
C GLY A 441 -52.42 -19.12 -25.39
N ILE A 442 -51.12 -19.33 -25.10
CA ILE A 442 -50.08 -18.34 -25.29
C ILE A 442 -49.00 -18.90 -26.19
N ALA A 443 -48.58 -18.16 -27.22
CA ALA A 443 -47.51 -18.58 -28.08
C ALA A 443 -46.15 -18.55 -27.32
N PRO A 444 -45.23 -19.50 -27.59
CA PRO A 444 -43.96 -19.62 -26.86
C PRO A 444 -43.12 -18.34 -26.83
N GLU A 445 -43.16 -17.55 -27.90
CA GLU A 445 -42.45 -16.26 -28.05
C GLU A 445 -42.88 -15.20 -27.03
N HIS A 446 -44.08 -15.31 -26.51
CA HIS A 446 -44.63 -14.35 -25.52
C HIS A 446 -44.37 -14.80 -24.07
N ILE A 447 -44.13 -16.09 -23.82
CA ILE A 447 -44.02 -16.63 -22.46
C ILE A 447 -42.88 -15.96 -21.68
N ALA A 448 -41.73 -15.70 -22.31
CA ALA A 448 -40.58 -15.06 -21.68
C ALA A 448 -40.87 -13.62 -21.18
N HIS A 449 -41.84 -12.93 -21.82
CA HIS A 449 -42.15 -11.53 -21.59
C HIS A 449 -43.42 -11.29 -20.80
N LEU A 450 -44.17 -12.33 -20.45
CA LEU A 450 -45.49 -12.18 -19.78
C LEU A 450 -45.44 -11.42 -18.47
N PHE A 451 -44.31 -11.54 -17.77
CA PHE A 451 -44.11 -10.90 -16.46
C PHE A 451 -43.41 -9.54 -16.56
N ASP A 452 -43.09 -9.07 -17.80
CA ASP A 452 -42.52 -7.75 -18.01
C ASP A 452 -43.60 -6.68 -17.75
N ARG A 453 -43.22 -5.55 -17.20
CA ARG A 453 -44.14 -4.44 -16.88
C ARG A 453 -44.72 -3.87 -18.17
N PHE A 454 -46.02 -3.63 -18.20
CA PHE A 454 -46.80 -3.11 -19.35
C PHE A 454 -46.82 -4.03 -20.57
N TYR A 455 -46.30 -5.28 -20.46
CA TYR A 455 -46.29 -6.22 -21.58
C TYR A 455 -47.69 -6.75 -21.88
N ARG A 456 -48.05 -6.81 -23.17
CA ARG A 456 -49.36 -7.27 -23.66
C ARG A 456 -49.19 -7.92 -25.04
N ILE A 457 -49.79 -9.09 -25.25
CA ILE A 457 -49.74 -9.83 -26.49
C ILE A 457 -50.47 -9.09 -27.64
N ASP A 458 -51.64 -8.52 -27.37
CA ASP A 458 -52.49 -7.81 -28.32
C ASP A 458 -52.85 -6.41 -27.84
N SER A 459 -52.34 -5.36 -28.49
CA SER A 459 -52.64 -3.95 -28.14
C SER A 459 -54.03 -3.48 -28.63
N SER A 460 -54.66 -4.16 -29.61
CA SER A 460 -55.90 -3.73 -30.27
C SER A 460 -57.18 -4.29 -29.64
N ARG A 461 -57.20 -5.56 -29.24
CA ARG A 461 -58.34 -6.20 -28.55
C ARG A 461 -58.45 -5.83 -27.07
N ALA A 462 -57.32 -5.62 -26.42
CA ALA A 462 -57.22 -5.36 -25.01
C ALA A 462 -57.72 -3.96 -24.56
N ARG A 463 -57.93 -3.02 -25.49
CA ARG A 463 -58.56 -1.71 -25.15
C ARG A 463 -60.02 -1.86 -24.67
N ARG A 464 -60.71 -2.95 -25.02
CA ARG A 464 -62.06 -3.27 -24.53
C ARG A 464 -62.10 -3.99 -23.20
N SER A 465 -61.00 -4.63 -22.79
CA SER A 465 -60.94 -5.50 -21.60
C SER A 465 -60.11 -4.99 -20.43
N GLY A 466 -59.54 -3.77 -20.49
CA GLY A 466 -59.25 -2.95 -19.33
C GLY A 466 -57.93 -3.14 -18.58
N GLY A 467 -57.03 -4.07 -18.89
CA GLY A 467 -55.77 -4.26 -18.11
C GLY A 467 -54.60 -3.42 -18.59
N ALA A 468 -53.81 -2.82 -17.70
CA ALA A 468 -52.62 -2.03 -18.00
C ALA A 468 -51.32 -2.86 -18.23
N GLY A 469 -51.43 -4.20 -18.16
CA GLY A 469 -50.25 -5.06 -18.26
C GLY A 469 -49.35 -5.07 -17.01
N LEU A 470 -49.85 -4.65 -15.88
CA LEU A 470 -49.11 -4.63 -14.61
C LEU A 470 -49.45 -5.81 -13.69
N GLY A 471 -50.59 -6.47 -13.85
CA GLY A 471 -51.08 -7.52 -12.93
C GLY A 471 -50.14 -8.69 -12.80
N LEU A 472 -49.58 -9.23 -13.91
CA LEU A 472 -48.65 -10.34 -13.88
C LEU A 472 -47.26 -9.95 -13.31
N SER A 473 -46.78 -8.74 -13.59
CA SER A 473 -45.52 -8.23 -13.00
C SER A 473 -45.66 -8.00 -11.48
N ILE A 474 -46.82 -7.50 -11.03
CA ILE A 474 -47.14 -7.40 -9.59
C ILE A 474 -47.21 -8.78 -8.95
N THR A 475 -47.86 -9.74 -9.61
CA THR A 475 -47.94 -11.14 -9.14
C THR A 475 -46.55 -11.73 -8.96
N ARG A 476 -45.66 -11.60 -9.95
CA ARG A 476 -44.25 -12.07 -9.88
C ARG A 476 -43.52 -11.40 -8.72
N SER A 477 -43.59 -10.08 -8.59
CA SER A 477 -42.90 -9.38 -7.51
C SER A 477 -43.38 -9.83 -6.13
N ILE A 478 -44.67 -10.04 -5.93
CA ILE A 478 -45.20 -10.55 -4.66
C ILE A 478 -44.70 -11.94 -4.37
N VAL A 479 -44.72 -12.84 -5.34
CA VAL A 479 -44.26 -14.23 -5.19
C VAL A 479 -42.76 -14.30 -4.89
N GLU A 480 -41.92 -13.56 -5.62
CA GLU A 480 -40.49 -13.48 -5.40
C GLU A 480 -40.12 -12.93 -4.01
N LEU A 481 -40.87 -11.93 -3.52
CA LEU A 481 -40.68 -11.39 -2.16
C LEU A 481 -41.10 -12.39 -1.05
N HIS A 482 -41.97 -13.35 -1.36
CA HIS A 482 -42.23 -14.50 -0.48
C HIS A 482 -41.20 -15.62 -0.57
N GLY A 483 -40.17 -15.48 -1.44
CA GLY A 483 -39.16 -16.51 -1.69
C GLY A 483 -39.65 -17.62 -2.60
N GLY A 484 -40.77 -17.40 -3.27
CA GLY A 484 -41.41 -18.34 -4.19
C GLY A 484 -41.00 -18.10 -5.66
N SER A 485 -41.62 -18.86 -6.55
CA SER A 485 -41.48 -18.72 -8.00
C SER A 485 -42.82 -18.84 -8.70
N ILE A 486 -42.97 -18.17 -9.84
CA ILE A 486 -44.12 -18.30 -10.72
C ILE A 486 -43.67 -18.70 -12.11
N HIS A 487 -44.36 -19.63 -12.72
CA HIS A 487 -44.13 -20.05 -14.10
C HIS A 487 -45.46 -20.28 -14.82
N VAL A 488 -45.40 -20.43 -16.14
CA VAL A 488 -46.57 -20.61 -17.01
C VAL A 488 -46.36 -21.80 -17.90
N GLU A 489 -47.38 -22.63 -18.01
CA GLU A 489 -47.50 -23.70 -18.98
C GLU A 489 -48.67 -23.38 -19.89
N SER A 490 -48.44 -23.29 -21.20
CA SER A 490 -49.49 -22.96 -22.12
C SER A 490 -49.27 -23.56 -23.51
N THR A 491 -50.34 -24.03 -24.12
CA THR A 491 -50.37 -24.49 -25.50
C THR A 491 -51.44 -23.69 -26.24
N VAL A 492 -51.10 -23.20 -27.45
CA VAL A 492 -52.02 -22.46 -28.27
C VAL A 492 -53.23 -23.33 -28.62
N GLY A 493 -54.44 -22.83 -28.30
CA GLY A 493 -55.71 -23.53 -28.49
C GLY A 493 -56.17 -24.46 -27.39
N GLU A 494 -55.32 -24.73 -26.36
CA GLU A 494 -55.67 -25.63 -25.24
C GLU A 494 -55.82 -24.88 -23.89
N GLY A 495 -55.36 -23.62 -23.84
CA GLY A 495 -55.42 -22.81 -22.61
C GLY A 495 -54.07 -22.58 -21.95
N SER A 496 -54.14 -22.01 -20.73
CA SER A 496 -52.94 -21.66 -19.95
C SER A 496 -53.05 -22.09 -18.49
N ALA A 497 -51.92 -22.38 -17.86
CA ALA A 497 -51.81 -22.64 -16.43
C ALA A 497 -50.74 -21.72 -15.85
N PHE A 498 -51.07 -20.88 -14.90
CA PHE A 498 -50.16 -20.10 -14.09
C PHE A 498 -49.94 -20.79 -12.78
N ILE A 499 -48.72 -21.17 -12.47
CA ILE A 499 -48.33 -21.98 -11.34
C ILE A 499 -47.43 -21.18 -10.42
N VAL A 500 -47.85 -21.00 -9.19
CA VAL A 500 -47.16 -20.27 -8.11
C VAL A 500 -46.66 -21.28 -7.10
N ARG A 501 -45.36 -21.26 -6.79
CA ARG A 501 -44.75 -22.10 -5.76
C ARG A 501 -44.26 -21.20 -4.64
N LEU A 502 -44.72 -21.50 -3.41
CA LEU A 502 -44.30 -20.82 -2.19
C LEU A 502 -43.55 -21.79 -1.30
N PRO A 503 -42.44 -21.35 -0.63
CA PRO A 503 -41.75 -22.21 0.33
C PRO A 503 -42.66 -22.52 1.51
N GLY A 504 -42.54 -23.74 2.08
CA GLY A 504 -43.26 -24.18 3.24
C GLY A 504 -42.77 -23.59 4.55
#